data_dfb938846846d7ca9aff632579b54151
#
_entry.id   dfb938846846d7ca9aff632579b54151
#
_cell.length_a   1.000
_cell.length_b   1.000
_cell.length_c   1.000
_cell.angle_alpha   90.00
_cell.angle_beta   90.00
_cell.angle_gamma   90.00
#
_symmetry.space_group_name_H-M   'P 1'
#
loop_
_entity.id
_entity.type
_entity.pdbx_description
1 polymer ?
#
loop_
_entity_poly.entity_id
_entity_poly.type
_entity_poly.pdbx_seq_one_letter_code
_entity_poly.pdbx_strand_id
1 'polypeptide(L)'
;MTSRKYYDMELQKLNGALLEMGEMIRMAIGGAVAALLEHDHDRARSIIAYDEEIDKQNRQIEQQCYSLLLSQQPVAGDLRMVSAALKMTTDMERIGDHAADISEIELMLEKLPALNCEMIRQMATETSVMLIKSLEAFAQRDRVKAEWVIGRDDVVDDLFDAVKGELIGTIRQNADNGEAATDLLMVAKYFERIGDHATNIAQWAIFAMTGEMPKD
;
A
#
# COMPACT_ATOMS: atom_id res chain seq x y z
N MET A 1 -36.26 -11.01 -2.39
CA MET A 1 -34.93 -11.20 -1.78
C MET A 1 -35.03 -10.70 -0.34
N THR A 2 -34.55 -11.44 0.68
CA THR A 2 -34.59 -10.91 2.06
C THR A 2 -33.58 -9.77 2.20
N SER A 3 -33.88 -8.76 3.02
CA SER A 3 -33.01 -7.62 3.32
C SER A 3 -31.56 -8.08 3.66
N ARG A 4 -31.40 -9.15 4.43
CA ARG A 4 -30.11 -9.71 4.80
C ARG A 4 -29.30 -10.23 3.59
N LYS A 5 -29.94 -10.98 2.69
CA LYS A 5 -29.25 -11.50 1.48
C LYS A 5 -28.76 -10.37 0.57
N TYR A 6 -29.51 -9.27 0.49
CA TYR A 6 -29.09 -8.11 -0.25
C TYR A 6 -27.86 -7.47 0.39
N TYR A 7 -27.86 -7.30 1.71
CA TYR A 7 -26.73 -6.72 2.45
C TYR A 7 -25.44 -7.56 2.31
N ASP A 8 -25.58 -8.88 2.47
CA ASP A 8 -24.43 -9.81 2.30
C ASP A 8 -23.84 -9.72 0.88
N MET A 9 -24.67 -9.55 -0.13
CA MET A 9 -24.25 -9.37 -1.52
C MET A 9 -23.51 -8.04 -1.73
N GLU A 10 -23.97 -6.95 -1.12
CA GLU A 10 -23.30 -5.65 -1.18
C GLU A 10 -21.95 -5.66 -0.43
N LEU A 11 -21.84 -6.37 0.71
CA LEU A 11 -20.56 -6.59 1.38
C LEU A 11 -19.57 -7.39 0.51
N GLN A 12 -20.05 -8.38 -0.24
CA GLN A 12 -19.19 -9.11 -1.19
C GLN A 12 -18.68 -8.21 -2.32
N LYS A 13 -19.53 -7.30 -2.84
CA LYS A 13 -19.10 -6.32 -3.83
C LYS A 13 -18.06 -5.36 -3.27
N LEU A 14 -18.26 -4.89 -2.02
CA LEU A 14 -17.29 -4.04 -1.33
C LEU A 14 -15.94 -4.74 -1.20
N ASN A 15 -15.91 -6.00 -0.77
CA ASN A 15 -14.67 -6.79 -0.69
C ASN A 15 -14.01 -6.95 -2.06
N GLY A 16 -14.80 -7.17 -3.12
CA GLY A 16 -14.30 -7.24 -4.49
C GLY A 16 -13.64 -5.93 -4.94
N ALA A 17 -14.30 -4.79 -4.66
CA ALA A 17 -13.77 -3.47 -5.01
C ALA A 17 -12.47 -3.12 -4.25
N LEU A 18 -12.36 -3.50 -2.97
CA LEU A 18 -11.12 -3.35 -2.19
C LEU A 18 -9.97 -4.19 -2.79
N LEU A 19 -10.23 -5.44 -3.16
CA LEU A 19 -9.22 -6.31 -3.78
C LEU A 19 -8.81 -5.77 -5.15
N GLU A 20 -9.73 -5.25 -5.95
CA GLU A 20 -9.46 -4.61 -7.24
C GLU A 20 -8.56 -3.38 -7.07
N MET A 21 -8.89 -2.48 -6.14
CA MET A 21 -8.04 -1.34 -5.80
C MET A 21 -6.66 -1.77 -5.34
N GLY A 22 -6.55 -2.84 -4.52
CA GLY A 22 -5.28 -3.41 -4.11
C GLY A 22 -4.42 -3.88 -5.28
N GLU A 23 -5.02 -4.51 -6.29
CA GLU A 23 -4.30 -4.91 -7.50
C GLU A 23 -3.86 -3.70 -8.36
N MET A 24 -4.67 -2.64 -8.43
CA MET A 24 -4.28 -1.40 -9.09
C MET A 24 -3.05 -0.79 -8.41
N ILE A 25 -3.04 -0.69 -7.08
CA ILE A 25 -1.91 -0.16 -6.31
C ILE A 25 -0.68 -1.06 -6.46
N ARG A 26 -0.84 -2.39 -6.42
CA ARG A 26 0.26 -3.33 -6.64
C ARG A 26 0.91 -3.14 -8.02
N MET A 27 0.10 -2.90 -9.07
CA MET A 27 0.61 -2.57 -10.40
C MET A 27 1.36 -1.23 -10.40
N ALA A 28 0.87 -0.21 -9.68
CA ALA A 28 1.54 1.07 -9.55
C ALA A 28 2.90 0.93 -8.86
N ILE A 29 2.99 0.20 -7.73
CA ILE A 29 4.26 -0.11 -7.04
C ILE A 29 5.24 -0.82 -8.00
N GLY A 30 4.79 -1.86 -8.70
CA GLY A 30 5.61 -2.59 -9.65
C GLY A 30 6.08 -1.73 -10.82
N GLY A 31 5.21 -0.85 -11.32
CA GLY A 31 5.53 0.11 -12.38
C GLY A 31 6.54 1.17 -11.94
N ALA A 32 6.37 1.73 -10.72
CA ALA A 32 7.26 2.74 -10.15
C ALA A 32 8.68 2.18 -9.96
N VAL A 33 8.82 0.98 -9.36
CA VAL A 33 10.15 0.38 -9.19
C VAL A 33 10.78 -0.01 -10.51
N ALA A 34 10.00 -0.47 -11.49
CA ALA A 34 10.52 -0.78 -12.82
C ALA A 34 10.99 0.49 -13.54
N ALA A 35 10.21 1.58 -13.48
CA ALA A 35 10.60 2.88 -14.03
C ALA A 35 11.92 3.36 -13.42
N LEU A 36 12.04 3.31 -12.10
CA LEU A 36 13.25 3.71 -11.37
C LEU A 36 14.48 2.89 -11.80
N LEU A 37 14.35 1.56 -11.87
CA LEU A 37 15.49 0.68 -12.14
C LEU A 37 15.91 0.66 -13.62
N GLU A 38 14.99 0.91 -14.53
CA GLU A 38 15.22 0.96 -15.98
C GLU A 38 15.46 2.40 -16.48
N HIS A 39 15.34 3.41 -15.60
CA HIS A 39 15.40 4.82 -15.90
C HIS A 39 14.42 5.21 -17.02
N ASP A 40 13.16 4.76 -16.85
CA ASP A 40 12.07 4.89 -17.83
C ASP A 40 11.11 6.00 -17.43
N HIS A 41 11.41 7.23 -17.89
CA HIS A 41 10.61 8.43 -17.61
C HIS A 41 9.19 8.35 -18.17
N ASP A 42 8.95 7.64 -19.28
CA ASP A 42 7.60 7.52 -19.84
C ASP A 42 6.73 6.61 -18.98
N ARG A 43 7.31 5.53 -18.46
CA ARG A 43 6.66 4.68 -17.47
C ARG A 43 6.39 5.44 -16.19
N ALA A 44 7.35 6.22 -15.67
CA ALA A 44 7.16 7.04 -14.48
C ALA A 44 5.96 7.99 -14.64
N ARG A 45 5.89 8.74 -15.76
CA ARG A 45 4.74 9.61 -16.07
C ARG A 45 3.43 8.85 -16.13
N SER A 46 3.44 7.63 -16.65
CA SER A 46 2.22 6.80 -16.73
C SER A 46 1.73 6.35 -15.35
N ILE A 47 2.63 6.07 -14.40
CA ILE A 47 2.27 5.72 -13.02
C ILE A 47 1.71 6.93 -12.29
N ILE A 48 2.33 8.11 -12.41
CA ILE A 48 1.82 9.35 -11.84
C ILE A 48 0.39 9.65 -12.35
N ALA A 49 0.15 9.49 -13.65
CA ALA A 49 -1.17 9.68 -14.22
C ALA A 49 -2.18 8.59 -13.78
N TYR A 50 -1.71 7.37 -13.50
CA TYR A 50 -2.56 6.26 -13.08
C TYR A 50 -3.10 6.42 -11.65
N ASP A 51 -2.46 7.23 -10.84
CA ASP A 51 -2.91 7.56 -9.49
C ASP A 51 -4.32 8.18 -9.47
N GLU A 52 -4.69 8.97 -10.47
CA GLU A 52 -6.06 9.50 -10.61
C GLU A 52 -7.13 8.40 -10.72
N GLU A 53 -6.79 7.25 -11.33
CA GLU A 53 -7.71 6.11 -11.42
C GLU A 53 -7.82 5.37 -10.08
N ILE A 54 -6.72 5.28 -9.30
CA ILE A 54 -6.73 4.75 -7.93
C ILE A 54 -7.61 5.62 -7.04
N ASP A 55 -7.46 6.91 -7.09
CA ASP A 55 -8.28 7.90 -6.41
C ASP A 55 -9.76 7.79 -6.75
N LYS A 56 -10.08 7.60 -8.01
CA LYS A 56 -11.46 7.39 -8.46
C LYS A 56 -12.06 6.10 -7.90
N GLN A 57 -11.27 5.03 -7.87
CA GLN A 57 -11.67 3.77 -7.24
C GLN A 57 -11.88 3.95 -5.73
N ASN A 58 -10.99 4.68 -5.04
CA ASN A 58 -11.16 5.03 -3.64
C ASN A 58 -12.51 5.72 -3.38
N ARG A 59 -12.81 6.78 -4.13
CA ARG A 59 -14.08 7.52 -4.00
C ARG A 59 -15.31 6.64 -4.25
N GLN A 60 -15.22 5.67 -5.16
CA GLN A 60 -16.33 4.71 -5.41
C GLN A 60 -16.55 3.76 -4.24
N ILE A 61 -15.45 3.26 -3.64
CA ILE A 61 -15.52 2.38 -2.45
C ILE A 61 -16.11 3.15 -1.25
N GLU A 62 -15.67 4.39 -1.02
CA GLU A 62 -16.24 5.23 0.04
C GLU A 62 -17.75 5.45 -0.14
N GLN A 63 -18.20 5.78 -1.36
CA GLN A 63 -19.63 5.93 -1.67
C GLN A 63 -20.41 4.64 -1.43
N GLN A 64 -19.82 3.49 -1.75
CA GLN A 64 -20.42 2.19 -1.49
C GLN A 64 -20.53 1.93 0.02
N CYS A 65 -19.51 2.27 0.81
CA CYS A 65 -19.56 2.20 2.27
C CYS A 65 -20.65 3.07 2.86
N TYR A 66 -20.75 4.34 2.44
CA TYR A 66 -21.83 5.24 2.88
C TYR A 66 -23.21 4.72 2.51
N SER A 67 -23.37 4.16 1.31
CA SER A 67 -24.63 3.55 0.89
C SER A 67 -25.04 2.38 1.77
N LEU A 68 -24.07 1.54 2.17
CA LEU A 68 -24.28 0.43 3.10
C LEU A 68 -24.68 0.90 4.51
N LEU A 69 -24.07 1.99 4.99
CA LEU A 69 -24.41 2.57 6.30
C LEU A 69 -25.82 3.21 6.33
N LEU A 70 -26.22 3.82 5.21
CA LEU A 70 -27.49 4.56 5.12
C LEU A 70 -28.67 3.69 4.75
N SER A 71 -28.49 2.65 3.95
CA SER A 71 -29.58 1.89 3.31
C SER A 71 -30.22 0.85 4.21
N GLN A 72 -29.56 0.44 5.29
CA GLN A 72 -30.03 -0.62 6.18
C GLN A 72 -29.56 -0.35 7.63
N GLN A 73 -30.29 -0.87 8.61
CA GLN A 73 -29.79 -0.88 9.99
C GLN A 73 -28.71 -2.00 10.12
N PRO A 74 -27.41 -1.70 9.92
CA PRO A 74 -26.38 -2.71 10.04
C PRO A 74 -26.33 -3.24 11.46
N VAL A 75 -26.22 -4.55 11.63
CA VAL A 75 -25.92 -5.13 12.95
C VAL A 75 -24.47 -4.79 13.34
N ALA A 76 -24.14 -4.87 14.63
CA ALA A 76 -22.85 -4.41 15.15
C ALA A 76 -21.62 -4.94 14.37
N GLY A 77 -21.64 -6.21 13.92
CA GLY A 77 -20.58 -6.80 13.10
C GLY A 77 -20.47 -6.19 11.72
N ASP A 78 -21.60 -5.91 11.08
CA ASP A 78 -21.63 -5.29 9.74
C ASP A 78 -21.14 -3.84 9.80
N LEU A 79 -21.53 -3.10 10.84
CA LEU A 79 -21.05 -1.74 11.07
C LEU A 79 -19.53 -1.70 11.22
N ARG A 80 -18.94 -2.65 11.98
CA ARG A 80 -17.49 -2.74 12.11
C ARG A 80 -16.79 -3.01 10.77
N MET A 81 -17.32 -3.95 9.97
CA MET A 81 -16.77 -4.26 8.64
C MET A 81 -16.75 -3.03 7.73
N VAL A 82 -17.86 -2.30 7.62
CA VAL A 82 -17.93 -1.12 6.76
C VAL A 82 -17.07 0.03 7.30
N SER A 83 -17.03 0.21 8.63
CA SER A 83 -16.17 1.24 9.26
C SER A 83 -14.68 0.93 9.07
N ALA A 84 -14.28 -0.33 9.18
CA ALA A 84 -12.91 -0.75 8.88
C ALA A 84 -12.56 -0.54 7.41
N ALA A 85 -13.46 -0.90 6.48
CA ALA A 85 -13.27 -0.67 5.05
C ALA A 85 -13.02 0.81 4.74
N LEU A 86 -13.78 1.74 5.33
CA LEU A 86 -13.57 3.19 5.19
C LEU A 86 -12.20 3.66 5.70
N LYS A 87 -11.66 3.02 6.74
CA LYS A 87 -10.33 3.35 7.22
C LYS A 87 -9.24 2.78 6.33
N MET A 88 -9.45 1.54 5.87
CA MET A 88 -8.53 0.88 4.96
C MET A 88 -8.38 1.64 3.64
N THR A 89 -9.46 2.22 3.08
CA THR A 89 -9.38 2.99 1.83
C THR A 89 -8.44 4.20 1.96
N THR A 90 -8.39 4.85 3.11
CA THR A 90 -7.44 5.96 3.36
C THR A 90 -5.99 5.46 3.32
N ASP A 91 -5.70 4.31 3.97
CA ASP A 91 -4.35 3.73 3.92
C ASP A 91 -4.01 3.25 2.50
N MET A 92 -4.97 2.71 1.76
CA MET A 92 -4.79 2.29 0.37
C MET A 92 -4.47 3.47 -0.56
N GLU A 93 -5.19 4.59 -0.44
CA GLU A 93 -4.92 5.82 -1.19
C GLU A 93 -3.50 6.30 -0.90
N ARG A 94 -3.06 6.34 0.37
CA ARG A 94 -1.68 6.71 0.73
C ARG A 94 -0.62 5.80 0.10
N ILE A 95 -0.90 4.51 -0.03
CA ILE A 95 0.01 3.59 -0.72
C ILE A 95 0.09 3.94 -2.23
N GLY A 96 -1.02 4.30 -2.85
CA GLY A 96 -1.07 4.80 -4.23
C GLY A 96 -0.25 6.07 -4.41
N ASP A 97 -0.49 7.09 -3.57
CA ASP A 97 0.27 8.33 -3.52
C ASP A 97 1.79 8.06 -3.48
N HIS A 98 2.23 7.15 -2.60
CA HIS A 98 3.67 6.84 -2.48
C HIS A 98 4.26 6.14 -3.70
N ALA A 99 3.48 5.37 -4.45
CA ALA A 99 3.94 4.82 -5.72
C ALA A 99 4.12 5.93 -6.79
N ALA A 100 3.24 6.93 -6.79
CA ALA A 100 3.38 8.13 -7.62
C ALA A 100 4.59 8.98 -7.18
N ASP A 101 4.78 9.22 -5.87
CA ASP A 101 5.94 9.93 -5.30
C ASP A 101 7.27 9.29 -5.72
N ILE A 102 7.37 7.96 -5.70
CA ILE A 102 8.56 7.21 -6.17
C ILE A 102 8.80 7.48 -7.66
N SER A 103 7.74 7.54 -8.45
CA SER A 103 7.82 7.84 -9.89
C SER A 103 8.18 9.29 -10.16
N GLU A 104 7.78 10.23 -9.31
CA GLU A 104 8.20 11.63 -9.38
C GLU A 104 9.70 11.79 -9.13
N ILE A 105 10.23 11.05 -8.14
CA ILE A 105 11.68 11.03 -7.88
C ILE A 105 12.44 10.52 -9.10
N GLU A 106 11.96 9.46 -9.76
CA GLU A 106 12.59 8.95 -10.99
C GLU A 106 12.74 10.03 -12.07
N LEU A 107 11.74 10.91 -12.23
CA LEU A 107 11.81 12.01 -13.21
C LEU A 107 12.85 13.08 -12.86
N MET A 108 13.29 13.15 -11.60
CA MET A 108 14.30 14.10 -11.12
C MET A 108 15.70 13.52 -11.16
N LEU A 109 15.85 12.20 -11.13
CA LEU A 109 17.14 11.52 -11.13
C LEU A 109 17.83 11.65 -12.49
N GLU A 110 19.02 12.29 -12.53
CA GLU A 110 19.85 12.32 -13.74
C GLU A 110 20.49 10.97 -14.05
N LYS A 111 20.84 10.21 -13.01
CA LYS A 111 21.41 8.86 -13.10
C LYS A 111 21.27 8.13 -11.77
N LEU A 112 21.12 6.82 -11.85
CA LEU A 112 21.25 5.98 -10.66
C LEU A 112 22.73 5.90 -10.24
N PRO A 113 23.07 6.10 -8.95
CA PRO A 113 24.40 5.81 -8.45
C PRO A 113 24.63 4.29 -8.51
N ALA A 114 25.89 3.87 -8.41
CA ALA A 114 26.26 2.46 -8.32
C ALA A 114 25.77 1.89 -6.96
N LEU A 115 24.50 1.54 -6.90
CA LEU A 115 23.81 0.98 -5.74
C LEU A 115 23.35 -0.45 -6.05
N ASN A 116 23.30 -1.29 -5.03
CA ASN A 116 22.64 -2.58 -5.14
C ASN A 116 21.10 -2.39 -5.16
N CYS A 117 20.53 -2.15 -6.35
CA CYS A 117 19.10 -1.95 -6.54
C CYS A 117 18.24 -3.15 -6.11
N GLU A 118 18.85 -4.29 -5.77
CA GLU A 118 18.14 -5.49 -5.34
C GLU A 118 17.37 -5.27 -4.04
N MET A 119 17.92 -4.51 -3.08
CA MET A 119 17.21 -4.21 -1.82
C MET A 119 15.96 -3.35 -2.06
N ILE A 120 16.02 -2.37 -2.95
CA ILE A 120 14.84 -1.57 -3.33
C ILE A 120 13.79 -2.46 -4.01
N ARG A 121 14.21 -3.38 -4.87
CA ARG A 121 13.31 -4.38 -5.48
C ARG A 121 12.67 -5.30 -4.44
N GLN A 122 13.43 -5.71 -3.42
CA GLN A 122 12.92 -6.51 -2.31
C GLN A 122 11.90 -5.73 -1.48
N MET A 123 12.16 -4.44 -1.15
CA MET A 123 11.19 -3.59 -0.45
C MET A 123 9.87 -3.50 -1.24
N ALA A 124 9.92 -3.24 -2.54
CA ALA A 124 8.73 -3.18 -3.39
C ALA A 124 7.97 -4.52 -3.43
N THR A 125 8.68 -5.64 -3.42
CA THR A 125 8.08 -6.97 -3.40
C THR A 125 7.39 -7.25 -2.07
N GLU A 126 8.08 -7.01 -0.95
CA GLU A 126 7.56 -7.25 0.39
C GLU A 126 6.33 -6.39 0.67
N THR A 127 6.40 -5.09 0.39
CA THR A 127 5.28 -4.16 0.61
C THR A 127 4.07 -4.50 -0.26
N SER A 128 4.28 -4.91 -1.52
CA SER A 128 3.21 -5.41 -2.39
C SER A 128 2.53 -6.67 -1.83
N VAL A 129 3.32 -7.60 -1.29
CA VAL A 129 2.79 -8.83 -0.67
C VAL A 129 2.03 -8.50 0.61
N MET A 130 2.53 -7.58 1.44
CA MET A 130 1.86 -7.11 2.65
C MET A 130 0.51 -6.50 2.33
N LEU A 131 0.42 -5.59 1.34
CA LEU A 131 -0.82 -4.98 0.89
C LEU A 131 -1.85 -6.04 0.48
N ILE A 132 -1.51 -6.93 -0.44
CA ILE A 132 -2.46 -7.92 -0.94
C ILE A 132 -2.93 -8.85 0.18
N LYS A 133 -2.01 -9.31 1.04
CA LYS A 133 -2.37 -10.19 2.15
C LYS A 133 -3.22 -9.50 3.22
N SER A 134 -3.03 -8.21 3.48
CA SER A 134 -3.87 -7.46 4.42
C SER A 134 -5.32 -7.35 3.90
N LEU A 135 -5.51 -7.11 2.61
CA LEU A 135 -6.83 -7.07 1.97
C LEU A 135 -7.50 -8.45 1.92
N GLU A 136 -6.73 -9.50 1.60
CA GLU A 136 -7.22 -10.88 1.67
C GLU A 136 -7.64 -11.26 3.10
N ALA A 137 -6.85 -10.86 4.11
CA ALA A 137 -7.16 -11.12 5.52
C ALA A 137 -8.52 -10.50 5.91
N PHE A 138 -8.78 -9.28 5.44
CA PHE A 138 -10.07 -8.61 5.64
C PHE A 138 -11.21 -9.35 4.92
N ALA A 139 -11.06 -9.63 3.62
CA ALA A 139 -12.09 -10.24 2.80
C ALA A 139 -12.45 -11.66 3.27
N GLN A 140 -11.45 -12.44 3.69
CA GLN A 140 -11.59 -13.84 4.14
C GLN A 140 -11.82 -13.95 5.65
N ARG A 141 -11.73 -12.85 6.40
CA ARG A 141 -11.77 -12.82 7.87
C ARG A 141 -10.69 -13.73 8.48
N ASP A 142 -9.51 -13.68 7.93
CA ASP A 142 -8.36 -14.50 8.33
C ASP A 142 -7.42 -13.70 9.26
N ARG A 143 -7.59 -13.90 10.57
CA ARG A 143 -6.78 -13.25 11.59
C ARG A 143 -5.30 -13.64 11.49
N VAL A 144 -5.01 -14.90 11.21
CA VAL A 144 -3.61 -15.40 11.13
C VAL A 144 -2.86 -14.69 9.99
N LYS A 145 -3.54 -14.49 8.86
CA LYS A 145 -2.99 -13.75 7.73
C LYS A 145 -2.74 -12.27 8.08
N ALA A 146 -3.64 -11.63 8.83
CA ALA A 146 -3.45 -10.26 9.29
C ALA A 146 -2.26 -10.14 10.27
N GLU A 147 -2.16 -11.04 11.25
CA GLU A 147 -1.04 -11.10 12.19
C GLU A 147 0.29 -11.37 11.47
N TRP A 148 0.27 -12.18 10.42
CA TRP A 148 1.46 -12.39 9.58
C TRP A 148 1.92 -11.08 8.91
N VAL A 149 0.99 -10.26 8.38
CA VAL A 149 1.33 -8.96 7.77
C VAL A 149 1.97 -8.03 8.79
N ILE A 150 1.39 -7.92 10.00
CA ILE A 150 1.92 -7.08 11.08
C ILE A 150 3.36 -7.50 11.44
N GLY A 151 3.61 -8.80 11.58
CA GLY A 151 4.97 -9.29 11.87
C GLY A 151 5.94 -9.20 10.67
N ARG A 152 5.47 -8.81 9.48
CA ARG A 152 6.33 -8.64 8.30
C ARG A 152 6.91 -7.24 8.18
N ASP A 153 6.41 -6.29 8.93
CA ASP A 153 6.85 -4.91 8.98
C ASP A 153 8.34 -4.79 9.32
N ASP A 154 8.81 -5.52 10.34
CA ASP A 154 10.23 -5.59 10.72
C ASP A 154 11.17 -5.91 9.54
N VAL A 155 10.71 -6.68 8.57
CA VAL A 155 11.53 -7.03 7.38
C VAL A 155 11.69 -5.83 6.45
N VAL A 156 10.66 -4.99 6.32
CA VAL A 156 10.73 -3.76 5.52
C VAL A 156 11.63 -2.74 6.20
N ASP A 157 11.54 -2.64 7.53
CA ASP A 157 12.42 -1.77 8.35
C ASP A 157 13.88 -2.18 8.25
N ASP A 158 14.18 -3.46 8.35
CA ASP A 158 15.54 -4.00 8.20
C ASP A 158 16.09 -3.69 6.80
N LEU A 159 15.28 -3.82 5.75
CA LEU A 159 15.66 -3.47 4.38
C LEU A 159 15.91 -1.97 4.23
N PHE A 160 15.07 -1.12 4.83
CA PHE A 160 15.27 0.32 4.84
C PHE A 160 16.61 0.71 5.49
N ASP A 161 16.92 0.16 6.66
CA ASP A 161 18.18 0.43 7.35
C ASP A 161 19.38 -0.08 6.56
N ALA A 162 19.28 -1.21 5.86
CA ALA A 162 20.32 -1.72 4.99
C ALA A 162 20.57 -0.79 3.78
N VAL A 163 19.50 -0.34 3.10
CA VAL A 163 19.58 0.64 1.99
C VAL A 163 20.24 1.92 2.47
N LYS A 164 19.80 2.48 3.60
CA LYS A 164 20.37 3.68 4.21
C LYS A 164 21.87 3.54 4.48
N GLY A 165 22.29 2.38 5.01
CA GLY A 165 23.71 2.08 5.27
C GLY A 165 24.54 2.06 3.99
N GLU A 166 24.03 1.46 2.91
CA GLU A 166 24.71 1.41 1.61
C GLU A 166 24.82 2.81 0.96
N LEU A 167 23.74 3.62 1.02
CA LEU A 167 23.74 4.99 0.50
C LEU A 167 24.77 5.89 1.23
N ILE A 168 24.87 5.79 2.55
CA ILE A 168 25.91 6.47 3.32
C ILE A 168 27.31 6.06 2.84
N GLY A 169 27.52 4.77 2.57
CA GLY A 169 28.76 4.25 2.01
C GLY A 169 29.09 4.84 0.63
N THR A 170 28.07 4.94 -0.22
CA THR A 170 28.18 5.51 -1.58
C THR A 170 28.57 6.99 -1.55
N ILE A 171 27.96 7.79 -0.65
CA ILE A 171 28.33 9.20 -0.45
C ILE A 171 29.78 9.35 0.06
N ARG A 172 30.20 8.47 0.99
CA ARG A 172 31.58 8.50 1.53
C ARG A 172 32.63 8.20 0.46
N GLN A 173 32.30 7.34 -0.51
CA GLN A 173 33.20 7.00 -1.62
C GLN A 173 33.32 8.12 -2.65
N ASN A 174 32.19 8.80 -2.96
CA ASN A 174 32.15 9.94 -3.85
C ASN A 174 31.02 10.89 -3.45
N ALA A 175 31.38 12.09 -3.01
CA ALA A 175 30.44 13.12 -2.59
C ALA A 175 29.50 13.58 -3.72
N ASP A 176 29.89 13.44 -5.00
CA ASP A 176 29.06 13.79 -6.17
C ASP A 176 27.80 12.89 -6.27
N ASN A 177 27.79 11.74 -5.58
CA ASN A 177 26.61 10.89 -5.50
C ASN A 177 25.57 11.37 -4.45
N GLY A 178 25.86 12.46 -3.71
CA GLY A 178 25.07 12.89 -2.56
C GLY A 178 23.60 13.16 -2.89
N GLU A 179 23.33 13.86 -3.99
CA GLU A 179 21.97 14.21 -4.44
C GLU A 179 21.18 12.93 -4.77
N ALA A 180 21.67 12.12 -5.70
CA ALA A 180 21.01 10.87 -6.09
C ALA A 180 20.86 9.87 -4.94
N ALA A 181 21.82 9.83 -4.00
CA ALA A 181 21.71 8.97 -2.81
C ALA A 181 20.61 9.48 -1.86
N THR A 182 20.43 10.80 -1.76
CA THR A 182 19.34 11.36 -0.95
C THR A 182 17.97 11.06 -1.56
N ASP A 183 17.83 11.15 -2.87
CA ASP A 183 16.62 10.82 -3.60
C ASP A 183 16.26 9.33 -3.43
N LEU A 184 17.26 8.44 -3.54
CA LEU A 184 17.04 7.01 -3.30
C LEU A 184 16.73 6.68 -1.84
N LEU A 185 17.23 7.46 -0.87
CA LEU A 185 16.82 7.33 0.52
C LEU A 185 15.34 7.68 0.70
N MET A 186 14.84 8.68 -0.03
CA MET A 186 13.42 9.02 -0.03
C MET A 186 12.57 7.90 -0.67
N VAL A 187 13.04 7.30 -1.76
CA VAL A 187 12.39 6.11 -2.35
C VAL A 187 12.27 4.98 -1.32
N ALA A 188 13.37 4.66 -0.63
CA ALA A 188 13.34 3.64 0.43
C ALA A 188 12.37 4.02 1.56
N LYS A 189 12.31 5.31 1.94
CA LYS A 189 11.37 5.79 2.96
C LYS A 189 9.91 5.70 2.50
N TYR A 190 9.61 5.88 1.23
CA TYR A 190 8.27 5.65 0.71
C TYR A 190 7.88 4.16 0.77
N PHE A 191 8.79 3.24 0.48
CA PHE A 191 8.51 1.81 0.66
C PHE A 191 8.28 1.43 2.13
N GLU A 192 9.04 1.98 3.06
CA GLU A 192 8.79 1.76 4.50
C GLU A 192 7.39 2.26 4.88
N ARG A 193 6.98 3.47 4.43
CA ARG A 193 5.62 3.99 4.66
C ARG A 193 4.54 3.13 4.02
N ILE A 194 4.79 2.53 2.86
CA ILE A 194 3.86 1.56 2.23
C ILE A 194 3.69 0.35 3.14
N GLY A 195 4.76 -0.15 3.78
CA GLY A 195 4.73 -1.20 4.79
C GLY A 195 3.86 -0.82 5.99
N ASP A 196 4.10 0.36 6.57
CA ASP A 196 3.31 0.94 7.66
C ASP A 196 1.80 0.96 7.34
N HIS A 197 1.42 1.47 6.16
CA HIS A 197 0.02 1.51 5.73
C HIS A 197 -0.57 0.12 5.51
N ALA A 198 0.20 -0.85 4.97
CA ALA A 198 -0.26 -2.23 4.83
C ALA A 198 -0.48 -2.90 6.20
N THR A 199 0.36 -2.58 7.19
CA THR A 199 0.22 -2.98 8.60
C THR A 199 -1.05 -2.38 9.20
N ASN A 200 -1.34 -1.10 8.98
CA ASN A 200 -2.59 -0.46 9.39
C ASN A 200 -3.81 -1.18 8.79
N ILE A 201 -3.79 -1.52 7.51
CA ILE A 201 -4.87 -2.27 6.86
C ILE A 201 -5.08 -3.62 7.55
N ALA A 202 -4.01 -4.34 7.91
CA ALA A 202 -4.10 -5.61 8.64
C ALA A 202 -4.67 -5.43 10.05
N GLN A 203 -4.32 -4.36 10.76
CA GLN A 203 -4.90 -4.01 12.07
C GLN A 203 -6.40 -3.72 11.94
N TRP A 204 -6.83 -2.97 10.91
CA TRP A 204 -8.25 -2.76 10.63
C TRP A 204 -8.99 -4.05 10.29
N ALA A 205 -8.34 -4.99 9.61
CA ALA A 205 -8.92 -6.32 9.36
C ALA A 205 -9.17 -7.07 10.67
N ILE A 206 -8.24 -7.02 11.63
CA ILE A 206 -8.42 -7.62 12.97
C ILE A 206 -9.55 -6.92 13.74
N PHE A 207 -9.59 -5.59 13.72
CA PHE A 207 -10.67 -4.82 14.33
C PHE A 207 -12.05 -5.20 13.77
N ALA A 208 -12.16 -5.37 12.46
CA ALA A 208 -13.41 -5.77 11.82
C ALA A 208 -13.92 -7.13 12.36
N MET A 209 -13.02 -8.06 12.65
CA MET A 209 -13.33 -9.38 13.17
C MET A 209 -13.65 -9.37 14.67
N THR A 210 -12.85 -8.67 15.46
CA THR A 210 -12.85 -8.77 16.94
C THR A 210 -13.58 -7.61 17.63
N GLY A 211 -13.55 -6.43 17.03
CA GLY A 211 -13.97 -5.16 17.64
C GLY A 211 -12.89 -4.49 18.48
N GLU A 212 -11.69 -5.04 18.51
CA GLU A 212 -10.54 -4.50 19.25
C GLU A 212 -9.38 -4.26 18.29
N MET A 213 -8.72 -3.10 18.41
CA MET A 213 -7.46 -2.86 17.72
C MET A 213 -6.35 -3.67 18.39
N PRO A 214 -5.45 -4.30 17.61
CA PRO A 214 -4.24 -4.88 18.18
C PRO A 214 -3.49 -3.83 19.00
N LYS A 215 -2.87 -4.25 20.10
CA LYS A 215 -1.94 -3.40 20.84
C LYS A 215 -0.58 -3.49 20.17
N ASP A 216 0.06 -2.35 20.01
CA ASP A 216 1.47 -2.23 19.60
C ASP A 216 2.38 -3.02 20.53
#